data_83931ebb5fc0059961a728379cf2f1ae
#
_entry.id   83931ebb5fc0059961a728379cf2f1ae
#
_cell.length_a   1.000
_cell.length_b   1.000
_cell.length_c   1.000
_cell.angle_alpha   90.00
_cell.angle_beta   90.00
_cell.angle_gamma   90.00
#
_symmetry.space_group_name_H-M   'P 1'
#
loop_
_entity.id
_entity.type
_entity.pdbx_description
1 polymer ?
#
loop_
_entity_poly.entity_id
_entity_poly.type
_entity_poly.pdbx_seq_one_letter_code
_entity_poly.pdbx_strand_id
1 'polypeptide(L)'
;GAAKYITSHNACAHIDDLFDVVKGVEYWLDKNGVFVLEGGYFIDVYNNTWFDTIYHEHVDYHTVAPFEKLFARVGMEVIAVERITPQGGSIRVMAQKIGGSIGRDKSVDDLIALEHELGLDRVDTLIQFNTKISIVRDNLQKLIYSLKKEGKIIAGFGAPTKATTLMAHFGLDEKVLDFIVDDNPLKQKLFTPITHIPILSADVLYERKPDYLLILAWNFAEPIMKMHEKYSKEIGQFILP
;
A
#
# COMPACT_ATOMS: atom_id res chain seq x y z
N GLY A 1 36.06 -2.35 0.45
CA GLY A 1 36.02 -1.17 1.34
C GLY A 1 34.62 -0.99 1.88
N ALA A 2 34.47 -0.20 2.94
CA ALA A 2 33.17 0.12 3.51
C ALA A 2 32.35 1.03 2.59
N ALA A 3 31.01 0.90 2.63
CA ALA A 3 30.11 1.70 1.82
C ALA A 3 29.81 3.04 2.49
N LYS A 4 29.87 4.13 1.75
CA LYS A 4 29.44 5.44 2.24
C LYS A 4 27.92 5.61 2.20
N TYR A 5 27.27 4.98 1.24
CA TYR A 5 25.81 4.97 1.09
C TYR A 5 25.34 3.56 0.78
N ILE A 6 24.31 3.14 1.49
CA ILE A 6 23.56 1.93 1.23
C ILE A 6 22.10 2.34 1.10
N THR A 7 21.39 1.86 0.10
CA THR A 7 19.98 2.18 -0.10
C THR A 7 19.15 0.91 -0.28
N SER A 8 17.92 0.92 0.24
CA SER A 8 16.93 -0.13 0.06
C SER A 8 15.58 0.53 -0.21
N HIS A 9 14.98 0.22 -1.36
CA HIS A 9 13.70 0.82 -1.76
C HIS A 9 12.66 -0.28 -1.95
N ASN A 10 11.54 -0.20 -1.21
CA ASN A 10 10.40 -1.10 -1.28
C ASN A 10 10.77 -2.60 -1.16
N ALA A 11 11.82 -2.92 -0.40
CA ALA A 11 12.28 -4.29 -0.20
C ALA A 11 12.06 -4.80 1.23
N CYS A 12 12.16 -3.92 2.24
CA CYS A 12 12.18 -4.33 3.64
C CYS A 12 10.91 -5.03 4.11
N ALA A 13 9.75 -4.66 3.56
CA ALA A 13 8.48 -5.31 3.88
C ALA A 13 8.39 -6.78 3.39
N HIS A 14 9.30 -7.21 2.50
CA HIS A 14 9.36 -8.54 1.91
C HIS A 14 10.42 -9.44 2.54
N ILE A 15 11.08 -9.00 3.62
CA ILE A 15 12.22 -9.70 4.21
C ILE A 15 11.82 -10.29 5.57
N ASP A 16 11.88 -11.62 5.69
CA ASP A 16 11.52 -12.34 6.92
C ASP A 16 12.43 -11.99 8.10
N ASP A 17 13.74 -11.88 7.87
CA ASP A 17 14.73 -11.51 8.89
C ASP A 17 15.34 -10.14 8.60
N LEU A 18 14.56 -9.09 8.87
CA LEU A 18 15.03 -7.71 8.72
C LEU A 18 16.17 -7.37 9.69
N PHE A 19 16.24 -8.07 10.84
CA PHE A 19 17.34 -7.88 11.79
C PHE A 19 18.69 -8.31 11.21
N ASP A 20 18.74 -9.43 10.49
CA ASP A 20 19.98 -9.89 9.84
C ASP A 20 20.40 -8.93 8.72
N VAL A 21 19.45 -8.38 7.99
CA VAL A 21 19.73 -7.34 6.97
C VAL A 21 20.38 -6.11 7.60
N VAL A 22 19.81 -5.57 8.68
CA VAL A 22 20.39 -4.35 9.30
C VAL A 22 21.75 -4.64 9.95
N LYS A 23 22.02 -5.86 10.43
CA LYS A 23 23.36 -6.30 10.83
C LYS A 23 24.34 -6.26 9.67
N GLY A 24 23.94 -6.79 8.51
CA GLY A 24 24.73 -6.75 7.28
C GLY A 24 25.02 -5.31 6.82
N VAL A 25 24.01 -4.44 6.92
CA VAL A 25 24.15 -3.00 6.64
C VAL A 25 25.17 -2.36 7.60
N GLU A 26 25.01 -2.58 8.91
CA GLU A 26 25.96 -2.05 9.91
C GLU A 26 27.39 -2.51 9.62
N TYR A 27 27.60 -3.81 9.37
CA TYR A 27 28.92 -4.37 9.07
C TYR A 27 29.56 -3.71 7.83
N TRP A 28 28.81 -3.44 6.80
CA TRP A 28 29.31 -2.93 5.52
C TRP A 28 29.39 -1.41 5.46
N LEU A 29 28.60 -0.69 6.28
CA LEU A 29 28.54 0.76 6.28
C LEU A 29 29.85 1.38 6.81
N ASP A 30 30.35 2.43 6.17
CA ASP A 30 31.46 3.25 6.69
C ASP A 30 31.06 3.90 8.02
N LYS A 31 32.04 4.26 8.84
CA LYS A 31 31.82 4.94 10.14
C LYS A 31 30.93 6.18 10.01
N ASN A 32 31.08 6.95 8.92
CA ASN A 32 30.30 8.14 8.61
C ASN A 32 29.37 7.88 7.41
N GLY A 33 29.07 6.63 7.11
CA GLY A 33 28.16 6.25 6.05
C GLY A 33 26.69 6.39 6.46
N VAL A 34 25.81 6.49 5.47
CA VAL A 34 24.35 6.60 5.69
C VAL A 34 23.66 5.43 5.00
N PHE A 35 22.76 4.81 5.73
CA PHE A 35 21.79 3.87 5.18
C PHE A 35 20.46 4.58 4.96
N VAL A 36 19.88 4.43 3.78
CA VAL A 36 18.58 4.99 3.41
C VAL A 36 17.63 3.84 3.09
N LEU A 37 16.59 3.70 3.90
CA LEU A 37 15.53 2.72 3.70
C LEU A 37 14.26 3.46 3.27
N GLU A 38 13.60 2.98 2.20
CA GLU A 38 12.31 3.49 1.76
C GLU A 38 11.30 2.34 1.68
N GLY A 39 10.10 2.56 2.22
CA GLY A 39 9.03 1.58 2.20
C GLY A 39 7.68 2.16 2.59
N GLY A 40 6.62 1.37 2.47
CA GLY A 40 5.28 1.78 2.85
C GLY A 40 5.20 2.24 4.30
N TYR A 41 4.45 3.31 4.57
CA TYR A 41 4.26 3.84 5.92
C TYR A 41 2.90 3.44 6.48
N PHE A 42 2.89 2.77 7.63
CA PHE A 42 1.66 2.23 8.19
C PHE A 42 0.63 3.30 8.57
N ILE A 43 1.04 4.53 8.89
CA ILE A 43 0.09 5.64 9.10
C ILE A 43 -0.81 5.85 7.88
N ASP A 44 -0.26 5.79 6.67
CA ASP A 44 -1.03 6.01 5.44
C ASP A 44 -2.00 4.85 5.19
N VAL A 45 -1.57 3.62 5.48
CA VAL A 45 -2.43 2.42 5.46
C VAL A 45 -3.59 2.56 6.44
N TYR A 46 -3.28 2.94 7.69
CA TYR A 46 -4.28 3.10 8.76
C TYR A 46 -5.29 4.21 8.47
N ASN A 47 -4.81 5.38 8.04
CA ASN A 47 -5.65 6.54 7.78
C ASN A 47 -6.60 6.32 6.59
N ASN A 48 -6.12 5.66 5.55
CA ASN A 48 -6.87 5.42 4.32
C ASN A 48 -7.57 4.05 4.29
N THR A 49 -7.43 3.26 5.35
CA THR A 49 -8.01 1.90 5.43
C THR A 49 -7.50 0.96 4.32
N TRP A 50 -6.29 1.15 3.82
CA TRP A 50 -5.70 0.32 2.74
C TRP A 50 -5.24 -1.04 3.25
N PHE A 51 -6.17 -1.82 3.79
CA PHE A 51 -5.91 -3.14 4.38
C PHE A 51 -5.44 -4.18 3.36
N ASP A 52 -5.72 -3.97 2.08
CA ASP A 52 -5.36 -4.87 0.99
C ASP A 52 -3.84 -4.94 0.74
N THR A 53 -3.08 -4.05 1.37
CA THR A 53 -1.61 -4.20 1.47
C THR A 53 -1.22 -5.43 2.29
N ILE A 54 -2.15 -6.03 3.07
CA ILE A 54 -1.93 -7.27 3.83
C ILE A 54 -2.08 -8.46 2.86
N TYR A 55 -0.98 -8.88 2.28
CA TYR A 55 -0.89 -10.04 1.41
C TYR A 55 0.45 -10.76 1.59
N HIS A 56 0.61 -11.95 1.01
CA HIS A 56 1.70 -12.90 1.31
C HIS A 56 3.12 -12.38 1.12
N GLU A 57 3.33 -11.34 0.31
CA GLU A 57 4.66 -10.75 0.12
C GLU A 57 5.02 -9.71 1.19
N HIS A 58 4.03 -9.12 1.87
CA HIS A 58 4.26 -8.14 2.93
C HIS A 58 4.24 -8.84 4.30
N VAL A 59 5.41 -9.20 4.78
CA VAL A 59 5.57 -9.88 6.08
C VAL A 59 5.73 -8.89 7.23
N ASP A 60 5.99 -7.60 6.92
CA ASP A 60 6.25 -6.57 7.91
C ASP A 60 5.59 -5.22 7.52
N TYR A 61 5.21 -4.44 8.54
CA TYR A 61 4.58 -3.12 8.41
C TYR A 61 5.34 -2.12 9.27
N HIS A 62 5.71 -0.99 8.68
CA HIS A 62 6.70 -0.12 9.27
C HIS A 62 6.12 1.17 9.83
N THR A 63 6.60 1.52 11.02
CA THR A 63 6.53 2.84 11.64
C THR A 63 7.92 3.22 12.16
N VAL A 64 8.13 4.48 12.56
CA VAL A 64 9.46 4.99 12.94
C VAL A 64 9.95 4.40 14.25
N ALA A 65 9.09 4.33 15.26
CA ALA A 65 9.48 3.86 16.59
C ALA A 65 10.05 2.41 16.62
N PRO A 66 9.49 1.42 15.89
CA PRO A 66 10.11 0.12 15.72
C PRO A 66 11.46 0.16 15.01
N PHE A 67 11.64 1.02 13.99
CA PHE A 67 12.92 1.17 13.31
C PHE A 67 14.02 1.68 14.25
N GLU A 68 13.74 2.66 15.10
CA GLU A 68 14.71 3.09 16.11
C GLU A 68 15.20 1.92 16.98
N LYS A 69 14.26 1.11 17.48
CA LYS A 69 14.59 -0.06 18.30
C LYS A 69 15.39 -1.10 17.51
N LEU A 70 15.04 -1.32 16.25
CA LEU A 70 15.74 -2.27 15.39
C LEU A 70 17.19 -1.84 15.13
N PHE A 71 17.40 -0.58 14.73
CA PHE A 71 18.71 -0.05 14.44
C PHE A 71 19.60 0.03 15.71
N ALA A 72 19.04 0.42 16.84
CA ALA A 72 19.78 0.49 18.11
C ALA A 72 20.37 -0.88 18.51
N ARG A 73 19.69 -1.99 18.22
CA ARG A 73 20.16 -3.35 18.52
C ARG A 73 21.45 -3.73 17.78
N VAL A 74 21.75 -3.06 16.68
CA VAL A 74 22.98 -3.30 15.88
C VAL A 74 23.98 -2.13 15.98
N GLY A 75 23.79 -1.21 16.90
CA GLY A 75 24.72 -0.07 17.06
C GLY A 75 24.52 1.03 16.01
N MET A 76 23.33 1.14 15.43
CA MET A 76 22.92 2.19 14.52
C MET A 76 21.86 3.09 15.16
N GLU A 77 21.69 4.30 14.62
CA GLU A 77 20.69 5.29 15.05
C GLU A 77 19.96 5.88 13.85
N VAL A 78 18.67 6.17 14.01
CA VAL A 78 17.89 6.91 13.03
C VAL A 78 18.21 8.39 13.17
N ILE A 79 18.63 9.03 12.07
CA ILE A 79 19.05 10.43 12.04
C ILE A 79 18.02 11.36 11.40
N ALA A 80 17.24 10.87 10.45
CA ALA A 80 16.16 11.64 9.81
C ALA A 80 15.09 10.72 9.24
N VAL A 81 13.89 11.24 9.10
CA VAL A 81 12.78 10.55 8.41
C VAL A 81 12.01 11.54 7.55
N GLU A 82 11.51 11.06 6.41
CA GLU A 82 10.75 11.87 5.46
C GLU A 82 9.52 11.10 5.00
N ARG A 83 8.33 11.70 5.08
CA ARG A 83 7.14 11.14 4.41
C ARG A 83 7.16 11.54 2.95
N ILE A 84 6.94 10.57 2.09
CA ILE A 84 6.94 10.73 0.63
C ILE A 84 5.70 10.09 0.03
N THR A 85 5.36 10.47 -1.21
CA THR A 85 4.11 10.07 -1.87
C THR A 85 4.12 8.74 -2.63
N PRO A 86 5.27 8.09 -2.96
CA PRO A 86 5.25 6.82 -3.68
C PRO A 86 4.32 5.78 -3.03
N GLN A 87 3.74 4.91 -3.84
CA GLN A 87 2.81 3.84 -3.44
C GLN A 87 1.54 4.32 -2.68
N GLY A 88 1.22 5.62 -2.76
CA GLY A 88 0.13 6.23 -2.01
C GLY A 88 0.54 6.78 -0.64
N GLY A 89 1.74 6.48 -0.16
CA GLY A 89 2.32 6.95 1.08
C GLY A 89 3.44 6.03 1.54
N SER A 90 4.62 6.59 1.68
CA SER A 90 5.83 5.88 2.09
C SER A 90 6.64 6.72 3.08
N ILE A 91 7.55 6.05 3.75
CA ILE A 91 8.53 6.69 4.63
C ILE A 91 9.94 6.40 4.11
N ARG A 92 10.78 7.41 4.16
CA ARG A 92 12.22 7.28 3.95
C ARG A 92 12.92 7.48 5.28
N VAL A 93 13.60 6.45 5.75
CA VAL A 93 14.33 6.43 7.02
C VAL A 93 15.83 6.49 6.73
N MET A 94 16.52 7.44 7.32
CA MET A 94 17.97 7.59 7.22
C MET A 94 18.59 7.17 8.54
N ALA A 95 19.59 6.31 8.50
CA ALA A 95 20.29 5.81 9.67
C ALA A 95 21.81 5.84 9.46
N GLN A 96 22.55 5.97 10.54
CA GLN A 96 24.00 5.90 10.59
C GLN A 96 24.47 5.02 11.75
N LYS A 97 25.75 4.71 11.83
CA LYS A 97 26.34 4.11 13.06
C LYS A 97 26.26 5.12 14.21
N ILE A 98 26.02 4.63 15.43
CA ILE A 98 26.01 5.47 16.63
C ILE A 98 27.34 6.24 16.75
N GLY A 99 27.25 7.55 16.96
CA GLY A 99 28.40 8.45 16.99
C GLY A 99 28.92 8.84 15.61
N GLY A 100 28.14 8.67 14.56
CA GLY A 100 28.41 9.23 13.23
C GLY A 100 28.38 10.77 13.23
N SER A 101 28.67 11.37 12.08
CA SER A 101 28.88 12.82 11.95
C SER A 101 27.59 13.63 11.77
N ILE A 102 26.45 13.00 11.53
CA ILE A 102 25.18 13.67 11.22
C ILE A 102 24.34 13.74 12.49
N GLY A 103 23.89 14.95 12.85
CA GLY A 103 23.00 15.13 13.99
C GLY A 103 21.59 14.58 13.72
N ARG A 104 20.89 14.17 14.78
CA ARG A 104 19.51 13.74 14.71
C ARG A 104 18.60 14.92 14.34
N ASP A 105 17.81 14.73 13.30
CA ASP A 105 16.81 15.70 12.86
C ASP A 105 15.50 15.54 13.66
N LYS A 106 14.81 16.66 13.87
CA LYS A 106 13.53 16.72 14.58
C LYS A 106 12.43 15.86 13.95
N SER A 107 12.50 15.61 12.65
CA SER A 107 11.52 14.79 11.93
C SER A 107 11.31 13.40 12.54
N VAL A 108 12.33 12.84 13.17
CA VAL A 108 12.24 11.54 13.84
C VAL A 108 11.30 11.61 15.04
N ASP A 109 11.51 12.59 15.91
CA ASP A 109 10.71 12.77 17.13
C ASP A 109 9.28 13.22 16.78
N ASP A 110 9.12 14.08 15.77
CA ASP A 110 7.81 14.55 15.30
C ASP A 110 6.96 13.38 14.77
N LEU A 111 7.55 12.47 13.99
CA LEU A 111 6.79 11.32 13.48
C LEU A 111 6.50 10.28 14.55
N ILE A 112 7.42 10.03 15.48
CA ILE A 112 7.15 9.15 16.63
C ILE A 112 6.02 9.72 17.49
N ALA A 113 6.01 11.03 17.73
CA ALA A 113 4.91 11.68 18.46
C ALA A 113 3.57 11.50 17.75
N LEU A 114 3.54 11.65 16.42
CA LEU A 114 2.34 11.41 15.61
C LEU A 114 1.87 9.93 15.68
N GLU A 115 2.80 8.97 15.66
CA GLU A 115 2.49 7.53 15.82
C GLU A 115 1.84 7.26 17.17
N HIS A 116 2.35 7.85 18.24
CA HIS A 116 1.78 7.75 19.59
C HIS A 116 0.41 8.45 19.69
N GLU A 117 0.25 9.63 19.12
CA GLU A 117 -1.04 10.35 19.07
C GLU A 117 -2.11 9.50 18.38
N LEU A 118 -1.77 8.86 17.27
CA LEU A 118 -2.66 7.93 16.56
C LEU A 118 -2.85 6.59 17.31
N GLY A 119 -2.05 6.33 18.33
CA GLY A 119 -2.10 5.11 19.13
C GLY A 119 -1.70 3.85 18.37
N LEU A 120 -0.80 3.96 17.38
CA LEU A 120 -0.37 2.82 16.58
C LEU A 120 0.45 1.78 17.36
N ASP A 121 0.86 2.10 18.57
CA ASP A 121 1.49 1.23 19.55
C ASP A 121 0.49 0.45 20.44
N ARG A 122 -0.84 0.62 20.21
CA ARG A 122 -1.91 0.04 21.03
C ARG A 122 -2.75 -0.97 20.24
N VAL A 123 -3.03 -2.10 20.90
CA VAL A 123 -3.87 -3.17 20.31
C VAL A 123 -5.28 -2.68 19.98
N ASP A 124 -5.86 -1.83 20.83
CA ASP A 124 -7.22 -1.29 20.62
C ASP A 124 -7.32 -0.50 19.29
N THR A 125 -6.26 0.19 18.90
CA THR A 125 -6.20 0.89 17.60
C THR A 125 -6.29 -0.08 16.43
N LEU A 126 -5.61 -1.23 16.51
CA LEU A 126 -5.68 -2.27 15.48
C LEU A 126 -7.06 -2.96 15.44
N ILE A 127 -7.70 -3.13 16.59
CA ILE A 127 -9.09 -3.62 16.67
C ILE A 127 -10.05 -2.63 16.00
N GLN A 128 -9.88 -1.33 16.26
CA GLN A 128 -10.66 -0.29 15.59
C GLN A 128 -10.40 -0.23 14.08
N PHE A 129 -9.15 -0.47 13.64
CA PHE A 129 -8.82 -0.58 12.23
C PHE A 129 -9.58 -1.72 11.54
N ASN A 130 -9.64 -2.90 12.17
CA ASN A 130 -10.44 -4.02 11.67
C ASN A 130 -11.95 -3.67 11.58
N THR A 131 -12.46 -2.89 12.55
CA THR A 131 -13.85 -2.40 12.51
C THR A 131 -14.07 -1.46 11.30
N LYS A 132 -13.14 -0.54 11.01
CA LYS A 132 -13.20 0.32 9.82
C LYS A 132 -13.24 -0.50 8.53
N ILE A 133 -12.38 -1.51 8.41
CA ILE A 133 -12.35 -2.43 7.25
C ILE A 133 -13.72 -3.10 7.06
N SER A 134 -14.33 -3.58 8.15
CA SER A 134 -15.65 -4.22 8.11
C SER A 134 -16.74 -3.26 7.65
N ILE A 135 -16.73 -2.02 8.10
CA ILE A 135 -17.68 -0.99 7.67
C ILE A 135 -17.53 -0.69 6.16
N VAL A 136 -16.29 -0.55 5.67
CA VAL A 136 -16.02 -0.33 4.25
C VAL A 136 -16.55 -1.50 3.43
N ARG A 137 -16.25 -2.75 3.83
CA ARG A 137 -16.77 -3.96 3.19
C ARG A 137 -18.28 -3.96 3.10
N ASP A 138 -18.95 -3.77 4.24
CA ASP A 138 -20.42 -3.90 4.32
C ASP A 138 -21.11 -2.82 3.49
N ASN A 139 -20.58 -1.60 3.48
CA ASN A 139 -21.08 -0.51 2.64
C ASN A 139 -20.89 -0.79 1.15
N LEU A 140 -19.70 -1.24 0.76
CA LEU A 140 -19.41 -1.57 -0.65
C LEU A 140 -20.28 -2.74 -1.13
N GLN A 141 -20.39 -3.81 -0.35
CA GLN A 141 -21.25 -4.95 -0.70
C GLN A 141 -22.70 -4.53 -0.87
N LYS A 142 -23.23 -3.73 0.08
CA LYS A 142 -24.61 -3.22 -0.01
C LYS A 142 -24.83 -2.41 -1.30
N LEU A 143 -23.90 -1.53 -1.64
CA LEU A 143 -23.98 -0.74 -2.88
C LEU A 143 -23.97 -1.65 -4.11
N ILE A 144 -22.96 -2.51 -4.23
CA ILE A 144 -22.76 -3.38 -5.39
C ILE A 144 -23.96 -4.31 -5.61
N TYR A 145 -24.44 -4.97 -4.54
CA TYR A 145 -25.62 -5.86 -4.65
C TYR A 145 -26.90 -5.11 -5.04
N SER A 146 -27.08 -3.85 -4.60
CA SER A 146 -28.18 -3.00 -5.06
C SER A 146 -28.09 -2.74 -6.56
N LEU A 147 -26.92 -2.32 -7.03
CA LEU A 147 -26.68 -2.04 -8.44
C LEU A 147 -26.86 -3.29 -9.33
N LYS A 148 -26.38 -4.45 -8.87
CA LYS A 148 -26.59 -5.73 -9.62
C LYS A 148 -28.07 -6.12 -9.69
N LYS A 149 -28.86 -5.88 -8.63
CA LYS A 149 -30.32 -6.09 -8.68
C LYS A 149 -31.02 -5.18 -9.68
N GLU A 150 -30.49 -4.00 -9.93
CA GLU A 150 -30.96 -3.06 -10.95
C GLU A 150 -30.49 -3.43 -12.37
N GLY A 151 -29.75 -4.54 -12.53
CA GLY A 151 -29.22 -4.99 -13.81
C GLY A 151 -28.00 -4.21 -14.30
N LYS A 152 -27.31 -3.48 -13.41
CA LYS A 152 -26.16 -2.68 -13.77
C LYS A 152 -24.93 -3.53 -14.09
N ILE A 153 -24.15 -3.09 -15.06
CA ILE A 153 -22.86 -3.68 -15.43
C ILE A 153 -21.78 -2.99 -14.61
N ILE A 154 -21.02 -3.79 -13.84
CA ILE A 154 -19.94 -3.29 -12.98
C ILE A 154 -18.62 -3.92 -13.43
N ALA A 155 -17.65 -3.09 -13.80
CA ALA A 155 -16.28 -3.52 -14.09
C ALA A 155 -15.32 -3.11 -12.98
N GLY A 156 -14.19 -3.82 -12.87
CA GLY A 156 -13.07 -3.43 -12.00
C GLY A 156 -12.00 -2.69 -12.79
N PHE A 157 -11.26 -1.79 -12.12
CA PHE A 157 -10.04 -1.18 -12.66
C PHE A 157 -8.83 -1.51 -11.81
N GLY A 158 -7.82 -2.11 -12.46
CA GLY A 158 -6.57 -2.52 -11.85
C GLY A 158 -6.60 -3.94 -11.30
N ALA A 159 -5.60 -4.73 -11.64
CA ALA A 159 -5.37 -6.07 -11.12
C ALA A 159 -3.99 -6.16 -10.44
N PRO A 160 -3.66 -5.30 -9.45
CA PRO A 160 -2.44 -5.47 -8.66
C PRO A 160 -2.56 -6.72 -7.77
N THR A 161 -1.44 -7.25 -7.30
CA THR A 161 -1.41 -8.43 -6.40
C THR A 161 -2.36 -8.25 -5.20
N LYS A 162 -2.34 -7.08 -4.60
CA LYS A 162 -3.18 -6.72 -3.44
C LYS A 162 -4.69 -6.71 -3.73
N ALA A 163 -5.11 -6.52 -5.00
CA ALA A 163 -6.53 -6.63 -5.35
C ALA A 163 -7.11 -8.01 -5.04
N THR A 164 -6.29 -9.07 -5.04
CA THR A 164 -6.72 -10.41 -4.61
C THR A 164 -7.20 -10.42 -3.17
N THR A 165 -6.48 -9.76 -2.26
CA THR A 165 -6.88 -9.61 -0.85
C THR A 165 -8.18 -8.82 -0.73
N LEU A 166 -8.27 -7.68 -1.42
CA LEU A 166 -9.47 -6.83 -1.42
C LEU A 166 -10.69 -7.60 -1.94
N MET A 167 -10.56 -8.24 -3.08
CA MET A 167 -11.65 -9.00 -3.71
C MET A 167 -12.09 -10.19 -2.85
N ALA A 168 -11.15 -10.97 -2.32
CA ALA A 168 -11.45 -12.10 -1.46
C ALA A 168 -12.16 -11.66 -0.16
N HIS A 169 -11.64 -10.61 0.50
CA HIS A 169 -12.21 -10.12 1.77
C HIS A 169 -13.58 -9.45 1.59
N PHE A 170 -13.81 -8.80 0.46
CA PHE A 170 -15.06 -8.11 0.16
C PHE A 170 -16.06 -8.97 -0.61
N GLY A 171 -15.70 -10.21 -0.97
CA GLY A 171 -16.59 -11.11 -1.71
C GLY A 171 -16.91 -10.63 -3.12
N LEU A 172 -15.92 -10.07 -3.80
CA LEU A 172 -16.05 -9.57 -5.18
C LEU A 172 -15.65 -10.68 -6.16
N ASP A 173 -16.61 -11.40 -6.65
CA ASP A 173 -16.45 -12.52 -7.58
C ASP A 173 -17.02 -12.21 -8.98
N GLU A 174 -17.06 -13.21 -9.86
CA GLU A 174 -17.60 -13.11 -11.23
C GLU A 174 -19.10 -12.83 -11.30
N LYS A 175 -19.84 -12.96 -10.18
CA LYS A 175 -21.26 -12.59 -10.11
C LYS A 175 -21.45 -11.09 -9.90
N VAL A 176 -20.43 -10.43 -9.42
CA VAL A 176 -20.43 -9.00 -9.04
C VAL A 176 -19.68 -8.16 -10.07
N LEU A 177 -18.50 -8.62 -10.50
CA LEU A 177 -17.67 -7.94 -11.50
C LEU A 177 -17.72 -8.69 -12.83
N ASP A 178 -18.20 -8.02 -13.86
CA ASP A 178 -18.34 -8.62 -15.20
C ASP A 178 -16.98 -8.80 -15.89
N PHE A 179 -16.01 -7.91 -15.63
CA PHE A 179 -14.63 -7.98 -16.09
C PHE A 179 -13.76 -6.97 -15.30
N ILE A 180 -12.44 -7.10 -15.41
CA ILE A 180 -11.49 -6.14 -14.90
C ILE A 180 -10.67 -5.60 -16.06
N VAL A 181 -10.28 -4.32 -16.02
CA VAL A 181 -9.32 -3.75 -16.94
C VAL A 181 -8.03 -3.38 -16.23
N ASP A 182 -6.89 -3.55 -16.92
CA ASP A 182 -5.57 -3.16 -16.41
C ASP A 182 -4.74 -2.62 -17.57
N ASP A 183 -3.97 -1.54 -17.32
CA ASP A 183 -3.11 -0.91 -18.32
C ASP A 183 -1.86 -1.74 -18.62
N ASN A 184 -1.49 -2.67 -17.73
CA ASN A 184 -0.32 -3.52 -17.93
C ASN A 184 -0.62 -4.63 -18.95
N PRO A 185 0.00 -4.61 -20.15
CA PRO A 185 -0.26 -5.60 -21.19
C PRO A 185 0.09 -7.03 -20.79
N LEU A 186 0.98 -7.22 -19.80
CA LEU A 186 1.36 -8.55 -19.30
C LEU A 186 0.23 -9.23 -18.51
N LYS A 187 -0.74 -8.48 -18.02
CA LYS A 187 -1.91 -9.00 -17.29
C LYS A 187 -3.12 -9.18 -18.19
N GLN A 188 -3.16 -8.50 -19.30
CA GLN A 188 -4.28 -8.56 -20.24
C GLN A 188 -4.41 -9.98 -20.83
N LYS A 189 -5.64 -10.44 -21.05
CA LYS A 189 -6.02 -11.80 -21.50
C LYS A 189 -5.72 -12.91 -20.47
N LEU A 190 -5.37 -12.54 -19.24
CA LEU A 190 -5.31 -13.45 -18.11
C LEU A 190 -6.58 -13.36 -17.27
N PHE A 191 -6.62 -14.13 -16.19
CA PHE A 191 -7.72 -14.16 -15.23
C PHE A 191 -7.22 -13.85 -13.84
N THR A 192 -8.07 -13.27 -13.02
CA THR A 192 -7.76 -13.07 -11.60
C THR A 192 -7.60 -14.41 -10.87
N PRO A 193 -6.66 -14.54 -9.93
CA PRO A 193 -6.59 -15.68 -9.03
C PRO A 193 -7.93 -15.86 -8.29
N ILE A 194 -8.29 -17.10 -7.95
CA ILE A 194 -9.47 -17.48 -7.16
C ILE A 194 -10.80 -17.21 -7.88
N THR A 195 -11.06 -15.96 -8.31
CA THR A 195 -12.37 -15.52 -8.85
C THR A 195 -12.50 -15.67 -10.36
N HIS A 196 -11.39 -15.95 -11.07
CA HIS A 196 -11.35 -16.19 -12.53
C HIS A 196 -12.02 -15.10 -13.39
N ILE A 197 -12.03 -13.85 -12.92
CA ILE A 197 -12.55 -12.72 -13.68
C ILE A 197 -11.55 -12.36 -14.79
N PRO A 198 -11.99 -12.19 -16.06
CA PRO A 198 -11.09 -11.85 -17.15
C PRO A 198 -10.50 -10.45 -16.99
N ILE A 199 -9.19 -10.32 -17.26
CA ILE A 199 -8.46 -9.05 -17.27
C ILE A 199 -8.29 -8.61 -18.72
N LEU A 200 -8.79 -7.43 -19.04
CA LEU A 200 -8.86 -6.87 -20.38
C LEU A 200 -8.06 -5.56 -20.48
N SER A 201 -7.86 -5.06 -21.71
CA SER A 201 -7.31 -3.71 -21.94
C SER A 201 -8.29 -2.63 -21.47
N ALA A 202 -7.78 -1.47 -21.04
CA ALA A 202 -8.61 -0.33 -20.66
C ALA A 202 -9.49 0.20 -21.81
N ASP A 203 -9.14 -0.04 -23.08
CA ASP A 203 -9.96 0.33 -24.23
C ASP A 203 -11.36 -0.30 -24.18
N VAL A 204 -11.47 -1.48 -23.56
CA VAL A 204 -12.73 -2.21 -23.42
C VAL A 204 -13.77 -1.44 -22.59
N LEU A 205 -13.34 -0.50 -21.72
CA LEU A 205 -14.26 0.41 -21.02
C LEU A 205 -15.12 1.23 -21.99
N TYR A 206 -14.52 1.68 -23.08
CA TYR A 206 -15.19 2.53 -24.08
C TYR A 206 -15.99 1.70 -25.08
N GLU A 207 -15.68 0.42 -25.24
CA GLU A 207 -16.42 -0.52 -26.09
C GLU A 207 -17.66 -1.09 -25.37
N ARG A 208 -17.47 -1.63 -24.14
CA ARG A 208 -18.50 -2.32 -23.34
C ARG A 208 -19.35 -1.38 -22.49
N LYS A 209 -18.84 -0.18 -22.20
CA LYS A 209 -19.53 0.90 -21.48
C LYS A 209 -20.22 0.44 -20.20
N PRO A 210 -19.47 -0.11 -19.22
CA PRO A 210 -20.06 -0.50 -17.95
C PRO A 210 -20.67 0.72 -17.25
N ASP A 211 -21.79 0.52 -16.53
CA ASP A 211 -22.43 1.60 -15.76
C ASP A 211 -21.53 2.10 -14.63
N TYR A 212 -20.76 1.20 -14.02
CA TYR A 212 -19.88 1.49 -12.90
C TYR A 212 -18.50 0.88 -13.06
N LEU A 213 -17.49 1.60 -12.57
CA LEU A 213 -16.09 1.17 -12.57
C LEU A 213 -15.54 1.22 -11.14
N LEU A 214 -15.42 0.04 -10.52
CA LEU A 214 -14.84 -0.12 -9.18
C LEU A 214 -13.31 -0.06 -9.27
N ILE A 215 -12.70 0.93 -8.62
CA ILE A 215 -11.25 1.09 -8.59
C ILE A 215 -10.65 0.11 -7.57
N LEU A 216 -10.09 -1.01 -8.05
CA LEU A 216 -9.43 -2.01 -7.20
C LEU A 216 -8.04 -1.56 -6.77
N ALA A 217 -7.36 -0.76 -7.60
CA ALA A 217 -6.09 -0.11 -7.25
C ALA A 217 -6.33 1.24 -6.55
N TRP A 218 -7.15 1.25 -5.51
CA TRP A 218 -7.72 2.44 -4.87
C TRP A 218 -6.72 3.42 -4.26
N ASN A 219 -5.52 2.98 -3.86
CA ASN A 219 -4.43 3.88 -3.47
C ASN A 219 -3.90 4.75 -4.64
N PHE A 220 -4.28 4.43 -5.88
CA PHE A 220 -4.02 5.21 -7.09
C PHE A 220 -5.31 5.76 -7.72
N ALA A 221 -6.38 5.88 -6.94
CA ALA A 221 -7.68 6.28 -7.46
C ALA A 221 -7.66 7.62 -8.20
N GLU A 222 -7.05 8.66 -7.62
CA GLU A 222 -7.01 9.99 -8.23
C GLU A 222 -6.34 10.02 -9.61
N PRO A 223 -5.10 9.47 -9.80
CA PRO A 223 -4.49 9.37 -11.12
C PRO A 223 -5.34 8.57 -12.11
N ILE A 224 -5.92 7.45 -11.67
CA ILE A 224 -6.76 6.59 -12.52
C ILE A 224 -8.02 7.34 -12.97
N MET A 225 -8.75 7.96 -12.04
CA MET A 225 -9.95 8.73 -12.37
C MET A 225 -9.65 9.91 -13.29
N LYS A 226 -8.50 10.57 -13.11
CA LYS A 226 -8.04 11.65 -13.99
C LYS A 226 -7.71 11.14 -15.39
N MET A 227 -7.03 10.00 -15.51
CA MET A 227 -6.69 9.38 -16.80
C MET A 227 -7.95 8.97 -17.57
N HIS A 228 -8.96 8.49 -16.87
CA HIS A 228 -10.24 8.03 -17.43
C HIS A 228 -11.39 9.03 -17.21
N GLU A 229 -11.10 10.32 -17.13
CA GLU A 229 -12.12 11.38 -16.94
C GLU A 229 -13.22 11.33 -18.03
N LYS A 230 -12.86 10.94 -19.26
CA LYS A 230 -13.83 10.75 -20.35
C LYS A 230 -14.87 9.69 -20.00
N TYR A 231 -14.46 8.58 -19.34
CA TYR A 231 -15.40 7.56 -18.92
C TYR A 231 -16.48 8.12 -17.98
N SER A 232 -16.09 8.89 -16.96
CA SER A 232 -17.06 9.46 -16.01
C SER A 232 -17.93 10.56 -16.60
N LYS A 233 -17.49 11.25 -17.65
CA LYS A 233 -18.27 12.29 -18.32
C LYS A 233 -19.28 11.74 -19.33
N GLU A 234 -18.98 10.61 -19.96
CA GLU A 234 -19.72 10.14 -21.14
C GLU A 234 -20.37 8.76 -20.96
N ILE A 235 -19.98 7.95 -19.98
CA ILE A 235 -20.35 6.54 -19.92
C ILE A 235 -20.93 6.14 -18.57
N GLY A 236 -20.17 6.21 -17.49
CA GLY A 236 -20.53 5.63 -16.20
C GLY A 236 -19.95 6.37 -15.01
N GLN A 237 -19.96 5.75 -13.84
CA GLN A 237 -19.49 6.33 -12.58
C GLN A 237 -18.40 5.49 -11.94
N PHE A 238 -17.45 6.14 -11.26
CA PHE A 238 -16.47 5.45 -10.44
C PHE A 238 -17.05 5.07 -9.07
N ILE A 239 -16.64 3.89 -8.59
CA ILE A 239 -16.86 3.45 -7.22
C ILE A 239 -15.48 3.32 -6.56
N LEU A 240 -15.34 3.87 -5.36
CA LEU A 240 -14.19 3.66 -4.49
C LEU A 240 -14.62 2.81 -3.29
N PRO A 241 -13.80 1.86 -2.86
CA PRO A 241 -14.04 1.10 -1.64
C PRO A 241 -14.13 1.95 -0.38
#